data_0efaa27925ec3aff46a0d36f16682d8a
#
_entry.id   0efaa27925ec3aff46a0d36f16682d8a
#
_cell.length_a   1.000
_cell.length_b   1.000
_cell.length_c   1.000
_cell.angle_alpha   90.00
_cell.angle_beta   90.00
_cell.angle_gamma   90.00
#
_symmetry.space_group_name_H-M   'P 1'
#
loop_
_entity.id
_entity.type
_entity.pdbx_description
1 polymer ?
#
loop_
_entity_poly.entity_id
_entity_poly.type
_entity_poly.pdbx_seq_one_letter_code
_entity_poly.pdbx_strand_id
1 'polypeptide(L)'
;MQVFTVTLQRTGRRFDVAAGETVLEAAQRAGIALPYSCRAGVCGSCKATLLAGRCEYPRNPPLALDADERARHAVLLCQAVPASDLLLEAREVASVEDIARRRLAVRVAEKRLLAPDVTGLHLLPAAGQSRLQWLPGQYLDVLLDGDRRRPFSIANGPQPDGTIELHVRHVAGGGFTSWVADGLAVGETLHIEGPLGTFVAREDSERPMIFMAGGTGIAPVKAIVEHFLALGTRRAMDIYWGVRSAADLYLLPLIGQWRRQAPQLRFHAVLSEAGQAVAAGQRTGLVHEAVLADHPELSAHDVYMSGPPAMIDLARHRFVAAGLPEDRLYYDSFDYAPDVLAQIIAGRAGFHPAT
;
A
#
# COMPACT_ATOMS: atom_id res chain seq x y z
N MET A 1 6.33 -24.64 25.45
CA MET A 1 5.93 -24.09 24.13
C MET A 1 7.22 -23.86 23.35
N GLN A 2 7.26 -24.30 22.11
CA GLN A 2 8.44 -24.11 21.26
C GLN A 2 8.51 -22.64 20.84
N VAL A 3 9.64 -21.99 21.07
CA VAL A 3 9.92 -20.61 20.69
C VAL A 3 11.16 -20.63 19.83
N PHE A 4 11.15 -19.91 18.73
CA PHE A 4 12.30 -19.76 17.85
C PHE A 4 12.78 -18.31 17.87
N THR A 5 14.08 -18.11 17.72
CA THR A 5 14.68 -16.78 17.65
C THR A 5 14.92 -16.39 16.19
N VAL A 6 14.49 -15.20 15.82
CA VAL A 6 14.80 -14.58 14.53
C VAL A 6 15.89 -13.53 14.73
N THR A 7 16.94 -13.58 13.90
CA THR A 7 17.99 -12.58 13.86
C THR A 7 17.95 -11.85 12.52
N LEU A 8 17.95 -10.51 12.54
CA LEU A 8 18.07 -9.66 11.37
C LEU A 8 19.55 -9.41 11.09
N GLN A 9 20.05 -9.87 9.93
CA GLN A 9 21.48 -9.82 9.59
C GLN A 9 22.06 -8.41 9.61
N ARG A 10 21.33 -7.42 9.04
CA ARG A 10 21.85 -6.05 8.83
C ARG A 10 22.05 -5.28 10.13
N THR A 11 21.19 -5.47 11.11
CA THR A 11 21.18 -4.72 12.39
C THR A 11 21.61 -5.55 13.57
N GLY A 12 21.62 -6.89 13.44
CA GLY A 12 21.86 -7.81 14.54
C GLY A 12 20.70 -7.89 15.54
N ARG A 13 19.59 -7.20 15.30
CA ARG A 13 18.40 -7.26 16.18
C ARG A 13 17.83 -8.66 16.22
N ARG A 14 17.37 -9.05 17.41
CA ARG A 14 16.82 -10.39 17.66
C ARG A 14 15.46 -10.27 18.32
N PHE A 15 14.57 -11.19 17.97
CA PHE A 15 13.26 -11.31 18.61
C PHE A 15 12.77 -12.76 18.58
N ASP A 16 11.93 -13.09 19.55
CA ASP A 16 11.39 -14.43 19.70
C ASP A 16 10.02 -14.53 19.01
N VAL A 17 9.78 -15.66 18.36
CA VAL A 17 8.54 -16.01 17.66
C VAL A 17 7.88 -17.17 18.38
N ALA A 18 6.66 -16.98 18.85
CA ALA A 18 5.88 -18.01 19.51
C ALA A 18 5.37 -19.06 18.52
N ALA A 19 5.01 -20.25 19.03
CA ALA A 19 4.46 -21.30 18.19
C ALA A 19 3.21 -20.84 17.41
N GLY A 20 3.23 -20.99 16.09
CA GLY A 20 2.14 -20.58 15.20
C GLY A 20 2.06 -19.08 14.90
N GLU A 21 2.92 -18.26 15.49
CA GLU A 21 3.05 -16.83 15.18
C GLU A 21 3.87 -16.64 13.89
N THR A 22 3.50 -15.68 13.06
CA THR A 22 4.32 -15.34 11.88
C THR A 22 5.50 -14.45 12.28
N VAL A 23 6.54 -14.46 11.46
CA VAL A 23 7.72 -13.58 11.67
C VAL A 23 7.30 -12.11 11.73
N LEU A 24 6.37 -11.67 10.89
CA LEU A 24 5.89 -10.28 10.90
C LEU A 24 5.14 -9.93 12.19
N GLU A 25 4.26 -10.81 12.66
CA GLU A 25 3.51 -10.60 13.92
C GLU A 25 4.47 -10.47 15.10
N ALA A 26 5.46 -11.37 15.19
CA ALA A 26 6.46 -11.36 16.25
C ALA A 26 7.35 -10.10 16.19
N ALA A 27 7.79 -9.69 14.98
CA ALA A 27 8.55 -8.45 14.80
C ALA A 27 7.75 -7.24 15.29
N GLN A 28 6.47 -7.13 14.90
CA GLN A 28 5.58 -6.05 15.35
C GLN A 28 5.40 -6.04 16.87
N ARG A 29 5.24 -7.21 17.48
CA ARG A 29 5.17 -7.35 18.97
C ARG A 29 6.46 -6.93 19.65
N ALA A 30 7.60 -7.16 19.00
CA ALA A 30 8.94 -6.76 19.50
C ALA A 30 9.30 -5.31 19.18
N GLY A 31 8.39 -4.50 18.57
CA GLY A 31 8.67 -3.12 18.18
C GLY A 31 9.66 -3.03 17.02
N ILE A 32 9.68 -4.01 16.10
CA ILE A 32 10.53 -4.02 14.92
C ILE A 32 9.65 -3.85 13.70
N ALA A 33 9.76 -2.72 13.00
CA ALA A 33 9.00 -2.48 11.79
C ALA A 33 9.68 -3.10 10.58
N LEU A 34 9.14 -4.23 10.09
CA LEU A 34 9.48 -4.83 8.81
C LEU A 34 8.48 -4.38 7.74
N PRO A 35 8.88 -4.24 6.46
CA PRO A 35 7.98 -3.85 5.39
C PRO A 35 6.79 -4.79 5.29
N TYR A 36 5.59 -4.24 5.10
CA TYR A 36 4.37 -5.01 4.82
C TYR A 36 3.25 -4.14 4.26
N SER A 37 2.28 -4.78 3.58
CA SER A 37 1.02 -4.19 3.16
C SER A 37 -0.13 -5.17 3.43
N CYS A 38 -0.45 -6.10 2.55
CA CYS A 38 -1.66 -6.94 2.58
C CYS A 38 -1.79 -7.88 3.78
N ARG A 39 -0.70 -8.34 4.37
CA ARG A 39 -0.65 -9.37 5.42
C ARG A 39 -1.24 -10.73 5.02
N ALA A 40 -1.52 -10.94 3.74
CA ALA A 40 -2.22 -12.12 3.20
C ALA A 40 -1.35 -13.01 2.28
N GLY A 41 -0.07 -12.64 2.07
CA GLY A 41 0.86 -13.45 1.27
C GLY A 41 0.76 -13.25 -0.24
N VAL A 42 0.11 -12.18 -0.71
CA VAL A 42 -0.20 -11.96 -2.14
C VAL A 42 0.47 -10.72 -2.75
N CYS A 43 0.91 -9.73 -1.95
CA CYS A 43 1.49 -8.49 -2.49
C CYS A 43 3.02 -8.49 -2.57
N GLY A 44 3.69 -9.33 -1.82
CA GLY A 44 5.15 -9.40 -1.79
C GLY A 44 5.86 -8.27 -1.01
N SER A 45 5.15 -7.28 -0.44
CA SER A 45 5.76 -6.15 0.30
C SER A 45 6.62 -6.59 1.50
N CYS A 46 6.33 -7.75 2.08
CA CYS A 46 7.05 -8.32 3.21
C CYS A 46 8.10 -9.36 2.79
N LYS A 47 8.60 -9.32 1.55
CA LYS A 47 9.69 -10.22 1.12
C LYS A 47 10.97 -9.95 1.89
N ALA A 48 11.63 -11.03 2.26
CA ALA A 48 12.96 -11.03 2.84
C ALA A 48 13.73 -12.26 2.31
N THR A 49 15.04 -12.29 2.49
CA THR A 49 15.86 -13.46 2.16
C THR A 49 16.13 -14.27 3.41
N LEU A 50 15.83 -15.56 3.37
CA LEU A 50 16.17 -16.51 4.43
C LEU A 50 17.60 -16.98 4.23
N LEU A 51 18.52 -16.52 5.10
CA LEU A 51 19.94 -16.88 5.03
C LEU A 51 20.26 -18.19 5.78
N ALA A 52 19.50 -18.48 6.84
CA ALA A 52 19.60 -19.74 7.57
C ALA A 52 18.28 -20.06 8.30
N GLY A 53 18.05 -21.35 8.52
CA GLY A 53 16.85 -21.86 9.18
C GLY A 53 15.80 -22.39 8.21
N ARG A 54 14.58 -22.60 8.71
CA ARG A 54 13.42 -23.08 7.94
C ARG A 54 12.15 -22.43 8.43
N CYS A 55 11.24 -22.11 7.51
CA CYS A 55 9.88 -21.66 7.79
C CYS A 55 8.85 -22.46 6.98
N GLU A 56 7.63 -22.46 7.51
CA GLU A 56 6.46 -23.11 6.94
C GLU A 56 5.36 -22.06 6.71
N TYR A 57 4.35 -22.41 5.91
CA TYR A 57 3.22 -21.55 5.56
C TYR A 57 1.89 -22.22 5.92
N PRO A 58 1.57 -22.43 7.22
CA PRO A 58 0.40 -23.20 7.62
C PRO A 58 -0.93 -22.45 7.43
N ARG A 59 -0.91 -21.12 7.33
CA ARG A 59 -2.12 -20.30 7.21
C ARG A 59 -2.53 -20.09 5.76
N ASN A 60 -1.65 -19.52 4.95
CA ASN A 60 -1.88 -19.25 3.53
C ASN A 60 -0.63 -19.54 2.71
N PRO A 61 -0.77 -20.07 1.48
CA PRO A 61 0.37 -20.25 0.62
C PRO A 61 0.99 -18.91 0.23
N PRO A 62 2.33 -18.83 0.05
CA PRO A 62 3.01 -17.60 -0.31
C PRO A 62 2.85 -17.31 -1.81
N LEU A 63 1.68 -16.85 -2.22
CA LEU A 63 1.30 -16.66 -3.63
C LEU A 63 2.16 -15.62 -4.35
N ALA A 64 2.72 -14.63 -3.63
CA ALA A 64 3.62 -13.63 -4.20
C ALA A 64 5.07 -14.10 -4.34
N LEU A 65 5.38 -15.38 -4.12
CA LEU A 65 6.68 -15.97 -4.41
C LEU A 65 6.60 -16.84 -5.66
N ASP A 66 7.33 -16.46 -6.69
CA ASP A 66 7.54 -17.32 -7.86
C ASP A 66 8.59 -18.44 -7.59
N ALA A 67 8.84 -19.29 -8.58
CA ALA A 67 9.76 -20.41 -8.47
C ALA A 67 11.22 -19.94 -8.28
N ASP A 68 11.62 -18.91 -9.01
CA ASP A 68 12.99 -18.36 -8.96
C ASP A 68 13.26 -17.65 -7.64
N GLU A 69 12.27 -16.92 -7.10
CA GLU A 69 12.37 -16.30 -5.78
C GLU A 69 12.51 -17.34 -4.67
N ARG A 70 11.73 -18.42 -4.74
CA ARG A 70 11.86 -19.55 -3.80
C ARG A 70 13.23 -20.23 -3.90
N ALA A 71 13.74 -20.41 -5.11
CA ALA A 71 15.08 -20.96 -5.33
C ALA A 71 16.18 -20.06 -4.73
N ARG A 72 15.94 -18.76 -4.67
CA ARG A 72 16.81 -17.77 -4.02
C ARG A 72 16.50 -17.57 -2.53
N HIS A 73 15.74 -18.48 -1.92
CA HIS A 73 15.37 -18.45 -0.51
C HIS A 73 14.55 -17.22 -0.07
N ALA A 74 13.79 -16.61 -0.98
CA ALA A 74 12.86 -15.56 -0.59
C ALA A 74 11.72 -16.13 0.26
N VAL A 75 11.33 -15.35 1.28
CA VAL A 75 10.23 -15.67 2.20
C VAL A 75 9.28 -14.50 2.35
N LEU A 76 8.00 -14.77 2.63
CA LEU A 76 6.99 -13.74 2.96
C LEU A 76 6.77 -13.71 4.46
N LEU A 77 7.30 -12.70 5.14
CA LEU A 77 7.33 -12.59 6.61
C LEU A 77 5.93 -12.58 7.23
N CYS A 78 4.92 -12.09 6.51
CA CYS A 78 3.53 -12.05 7.00
C CYS A 78 2.84 -13.42 7.04
N GLN A 79 3.41 -14.45 6.41
CA GLN A 79 2.87 -15.81 6.38
C GLN A 79 3.87 -16.85 6.86
N ALA A 80 5.16 -16.50 6.91
CA ALA A 80 6.21 -17.41 7.35
C ALA A 80 6.13 -17.66 8.86
N VAL A 81 5.92 -18.92 9.23
CA VAL A 81 6.00 -19.41 10.62
C VAL A 81 7.32 -20.15 10.78
N PRO A 82 8.19 -19.79 11.73
CA PRO A 82 9.47 -20.48 11.92
C PRO A 82 9.30 -21.95 12.31
N ALA A 83 10.12 -22.81 11.71
CA ALA A 83 10.30 -24.22 12.08
C ALA A 83 11.70 -24.49 12.68
N SER A 84 12.54 -23.49 12.78
CA SER A 84 13.83 -23.41 13.47
C SER A 84 14.18 -21.98 13.76
N ASP A 85 15.28 -21.69 14.45
CA ASP A 85 15.85 -20.34 14.49
C ASP A 85 16.15 -19.85 13.08
N LEU A 86 15.91 -18.54 12.83
CA LEU A 86 16.07 -17.93 11.52
C LEU A 86 17.15 -16.85 11.53
N LEU A 87 17.92 -16.79 10.44
CA LEU A 87 18.72 -15.64 10.05
C LEU A 87 18.11 -15.03 8.79
N LEU A 88 17.66 -13.79 8.85
CA LEU A 88 16.98 -13.09 7.78
C LEU A 88 17.77 -11.87 7.31
N GLU A 89 17.89 -11.70 6.01
CA GLU A 89 18.19 -10.41 5.41
C GLU A 89 16.87 -9.72 5.11
N ALA A 90 16.50 -8.79 5.97
CA ALA A 90 15.28 -7.98 5.87
C ALA A 90 15.62 -6.51 6.10
N ARG A 91 14.86 -5.64 5.40
CA ARG A 91 14.93 -4.20 5.61
C ARG A 91 14.07 -3.81 6.80
N GLU A 92 14.58 -2.93 7.67
CA GLU A 92 13.82 -2.33 8.76
C GLU A 92 13.33 -0.93 8.36
N VAL A 93 12.19 -0.51 8.93
CA VAL A 93 11.53 0.78 8.66
C VAL A 93 11.41 1.56 9.97
N ALA A 94 12.48 2.24 10.35
CA ALA A 94 12.63 2.85 11.67
C ALA A 94 11.53 3.87 12.03
N SER A 95 10.99 4.64 11.07
CA SER A 95 10.03 5.71 11.34
C SER A 95 8.61 5.24 11.69
N VAL A 96 8.29 3.95 11.56
CA VAL A 96 6.93 3.39 11.80
C VAL A 96 6.80 2.81 13.22
N GLU A 97 7.91 2.53 13.89
CA GLU A 97 7.97 1.85 15.18
C GLU A 97 7.33 2.64 16.33
N ASP A 98 7.36 3.98 16.25
CA ASP A 98 6.92 4.87 17.33
C ASP A 98 5.40 5.12 17.36
N ILE A 99 4.66 4.67 16.33
CA ILE A 99 3.23 4.96 16.21
C ILE A 99 2.38 3.75 16.59
N ALA A 100 1.72 3.86 17.74
CA ALA A 100 0.87 2.79 18.26
C ALA A 100 -0.38 2.56 17.38
N ARG A 101 -0.59 1.32 16.98
CA ARG A 101 -1.84 0.87 16.36
C ARG A 101 -2.98 0.96 17.36
N ARG A 102 -4.12 1.54 16.96
CA ARG A 102 -5.30 1.75 17.82
C ARG A 102 -6.59 1.39 17.11
N ARG A 103 -7.58 0.97 17.90
CA ARG A 103 -8.98 0.89 17.46
C ARG A 103 -9.72 2.12 17.96
N LEU A 104 -10.42 2.78 17.07
CA LEU A 104 -11.10 4.03 17.34
C LEU A 104 -12.48 4.04 16.68
N ALA A 105 -13.44 4.72 17.31
CA ALA A 105 -14.68 5.13 16.66
C ALA A 105 -14.44 6.49 15.97
N VAL A 106 -14.87 6.60 14.72
CA VAL A 106 -14.81 7.82 13.91
C VAL A 106 -16.18 8.12 13.32
N ARG A 107 -16.51 9.41 13.20
CA ARG A 107 -17.76 9.87 12.61
C ARG A 107 -17.53 10.35 11.18
N VAL A 108 -18.40 10.01 10.27
CA VAL A 108 -18.42 10.56 8.91
C VAL A 108 -18.78 12.06 9.00
N ALA A 109 -17.80 12.92 8.76
CA ALA A 109 -17.98 14.36 8.78
C ALA A 109 -18.43 14.91 7.41
N GLU A 110 -17.90 14.32 6.34
CA GLU A 110 -18.24 14.68 4.97
C GLU A 110 -18.22 13.43 4.08
N LYS A 111 -19.13 13.37 3.13
CA LYS A 111 -19.19 12.39 2.06
C LYS A 111 -19.43 13.10 0.74
N ARG A 112 -18.58 12.90 -0.24
CA ARG A 112 -18.73 13.52 -1.57
C ARG A 112 -18.35 12.57 -2.69
N LEU A 113 -18.98 12.72 -3.84
CA LEU A 113 -18.61 12.00 -5.06
C LEU A 113 -17.37 12.67 -5.66
N LEU A 114 -16.28 11.91 -5.81
CA LEU A 114 -15.03 12.39 -6.43
C LEU A 114 -14.98 12.04 -7.92
N ALA A 115 -15.40 10.82 -8.29
CA ALA A 115 -15.53 10.32 -9.65
C ALA A 115 -16.78 9.43 -9.73
N PRO A 116 -17.25 9.03 -10.91
CA PRO A 116 -18.48 8.24 -11.06
C PRO A 116 -18.56 6.99 -10.16
N ASP A 117 -17.41 6.40 -9.84
CA ASP A 117 -17.30 5.21 -8.99
C ASP A 117 -16.39 5.42 -7.77
N VAL A 118 -16.08 6.67 -7.38
CA VAL A 118 -15.22 6.98 -6.23
C VAL A 118 -15.89 7.95 -5.28
N THR A 119 -16.10 7.52 -4.04
CA THR A 119 -16.59 8.36 -2.93
C THR A 119 -15.45 8.79 -2.04
N GLY A 120 -15.33 10.09 -1.79
CA GLY A 120 -14.46 10.67 -0.77
C GLY A 120 -15.18 10.71 0.57
N LEU A 121 -14.51 10.28 1.63
CA LEU A 121 -14.97 10.36 3.01
C LEU A 121 -14.00 11.20 3.82
N HIS A 122 -14.51 12.16 4.59
CA HIS A 122 -13.78 12.77 5.70
C HIS A 122 -14.32 12.22 7.01
N LEU A 123 -13.43 11.66 7.81
CA LEU A 123 -13.75 11.03 9.09
C LEU A 123 -13.09 11.84 10.21
N LEU A 124 -13.86 12.17 11.26
CA LEU A 124 -13.36 12.81 12.47
C LEU A 124 -13.41 11.83 13.65
N PRO A 125 -12.52 11.95 14.65
CA PRO A 125 -12.65 11.19 15.88
C PRO A 125 -14.04 11.37 16.49
N ALA A 126 -14.70 10.31 16.91
CA ALA A 126 -15.96 10.40 17.64
C ALA A 126 -15.74 11.10 19.00
N ALA A 127 -16.80 11.61 19.59
CA ALA A 127 -16.73 12.30 20.89
C ALA A 127 -16.03 11.41 21.96
N GLY A 128 -15.06 11.99 22.64
CA GLY A 128 -14.27 11.29 23.66
C GLY A 128 -13.16 10.36 23.13
N GLN A 129 -13.01 10.22 21.81
CA GLN A 129 -11.94 9.45 21.20
C GLN A 129 -10.66 10.28 21.03
N SER A 130 -9.51 9.62 21.19
CA SER A 130 -8.22 10.20 20.84
C SER A 130 -8.05 10.26 19.31
N ARG A 131 -7.19 11.16 18.85
CA ARG A 131 -6.82 11.23 17.43
C ARG A 131 -5.94 10.05 17.04
N LEU A 132 -6.14 9.52 15.85
CA LEU A 132 -5.18 8.60 15.23
C LEU A 132 -3.92 9.40 14.89
N GLN A 133 -2.76 8.81 15.13
CA GLN A 133 -1.48 9.28 14.59
C GLN A 133 -1.08 8.36 13.44
N TRP A 134 -0.57 8.90 12.35
CA TRP A 134 -0.10 8.11 11.21
C TRP A 134 0.97 8.85 10.42
N LEU A 135 1.70 8.12 9.60
CA LEU A 135 2.60 8.68 8.60
C LEU A 135 1.91 8.72 7.23
N PRO A 136 2.14 9.78 6.42
CA PRO A 136 1.60 9.87 5.06
C PRO A 136 1.95 8.64 4.22
N GLY A 137 0.91 8.03 3.61
CA GLY A 137 1.01 6.79 2.85
C GLY A 137 0.55 5.53 3.58
N GLN A 138 0.37 5.56 4.91
CA GLN A 138 -0.20 4.45 5.66
C GLN A 138 -1.69 4.26 5.36
N TYR A 139 -2.21 3.09 5.72
CA TYR A 139 -3.62 2.72 5.58
C TYR A 139 -4.26 2.40 6.94
N LEU A 140 -5.56 2.22 6.95
CA LEU A 140 -6.33 1.71 8.09
C LEU A 140 -7.28 0.61 7.63
N ASP A 141 -7.72 -0.22 8.57
CA ASP A 141 -8.83 -1.15 8.37
C ASP A 141 -10.13 -0.51 8.89
N VAL A 142 -11.18 -0.49 8.07
CA VAL A 142 -12.55 -0.31 8.57
C VAL A 142 -13.04 -1.66 9.09
N LEU A 143 -13.48 -1.68 10.34
CA LEU A 143 -13.95 -2.87 11.02
C LEU A 143 -15.44 -3.07 10.74
N LEU A 144 -15.82 -4.25 10.29
CA LEU A 144 -17.19 -4.64 9.98
C LEU A 144 -17.63 -5.78 10.89
N ASP A 145 -18.93 -6.08 10.92
CA ASP A 145 -19.46 -7.19 11.68
C ASP A 145 -18.82 -8.53 11.30
N GLY A 146 -18.67 -9.44 12.27
CA GLY A 146 -18.08 -10.76 12.06
C GLY A 146 -16.60 -10.77 11.76
N ASP A 147 -15.84 -9.88 12.41
CA ASP A 147 -14.36 -9.72 12.26
C ASP A 147 -13.89 -9.41 10.84
N ARG A 148 -14.80 -9.04 9.95
CA ARG A 148 -14.44 -8.61 8.59
C ARG A 148 -13.78 -7.24 8.62
N ARG A 149 -12.80 -7.04 7.73
CA ARG A 149 -12.02 -5.81 7.63
C ARG A 149 -11.92 -5.36 6.19
N ARG A 150 -11.87 -4.05 6.01
CA ARG A 150 -11.66 -3.43 4.68
C ARG A 150 -10.53 -2.42 4.79
N PRO A 151 -9.38 -2.70 4.14
CA PRO A 151 -8.25 -1.78 4.14
C PRO A 151 -8.52 -0.59 3.23
N PHE A 152 -8.18 0.61 3.71
CA PHE A 152 -8.21 1.85 2.93
C PHE A 152 -6.97 2.68 3.23
N SER A 153 -6.27 3.09 2.18
CA SER A 153 -5.14 4.02 2.31
C SER A 153 -5.66 5.40 2.77
N ILE A 154 -4.94 6.01 3.70
CA ILE A 154 -5.25 7.35 4.18
C ILE A 154 -4.74 8.36 3.13
N ALA A 155 -5.65 9.19 2.63
CA ALA A 155 -5.38 10.10 1.51
C ALA A 155 -4.78 11.46 1.93
N ASN A 156 -4.58 11.69 3.23
CA ASN A 156 -3.99 12.93 3.75
C ASN A 156 -2.92 12.65 4.80
N GLY A 157 -2.05 13.63 5.05
CA GLY A 157 -1.19 13.64 6.24
C GLY A 157 -2.00 13.96 7.51
N PRO A 158 -1.41 13.75 8.71
CA PRO A 158 -2.04 14.10 9.98
C PRO A 158 -2.51 15.57 10.01
N GLN A 159 -3.76 15.78 10.43
CA GLN A 159 -4.37 17.10 10.56
C GLN A 159 -4.56 17.49 12.02
N PRO A 160 -4.53 18.80 12.37
CA PRO A 160 -4.70 19.26 13.75
C PRO A 160 -6.02 18.85 14.39
N ASP A 161 -7.09 18.70 13.62
CA ASP A 161 -8.41 18.25 14.06
C ASP A 161 -8.56 16.73 14.08
N GLY A 162 -7.58 15.99 13.54
CA GLY A 162 -7.58 14.54 13.42
C GLY A 162 -8.39 14.01 12.24
N THR A 163 -8.71 14.86 11.27
CA THR A 163 -9.42 14.46 10.03
C THR A 163 -8.64 13.40 9.25
N ILE A 164 -9.31 12.31 8.91
CA ILE A 164 -8.84 11.23 8.04
C ILE A 164 -9.62 11.30 6.73
N GLU A 165 -8.92 11.38 5.61
CA GLU A 165 -9.52 11.33 4.27
C GLU A 165 -9.34 9.94 3.66
N LEU A 166 -10.44 9.37 3.12
CA LEU A 166 -10.42 8.09 2.40
C LEU A 166 -11.03 8.26 1.01
N HIS A 167 -10.45 7.60 0.00
CA HIS A 167 -11.01 7.50 -1.34
C HIS A 167 -11.52 6.08 -1.56
N VAL A 168 -12.82 5.89 -1.54
CA VAL A 168 -13.47 4.59 -1.61
C VAL A 168 -14.00 4.34 -3.02
N ARG A 169 -13.39 3.43 -3.77
CA ARG A 169 -13.90 3.00 -5.07
C ARG A 169 -15.05 2.02 -4.88
N HIS A 170 -16.15 2.28 -5.54
CA HIS A 170 -17.28 1.37 -5.61
C HIS A 170 -16.92 0.15 -6.47
N VAL A 171 -17.06 -1.03 -5.88
CA VAL A 171 -16.88 -2.32 -6.56
C VAL A 171 -18.25 -2.97 -6.70
N ALA A 172 -18.66 -3.25 -7.91
CA ALA A 172 -19.95 -3.90 -8.17
C ALA A 172 -20.07 -5.23 -7.43
N GLY A 173 -21.15 -5.40 -6.65
CA GLY A 173 -21.34 -6.54 -5.75
C GLY A 173 -20.55 -6.50 -4.45
N GLY A 174 -19.74 -5.47 -4.21
CA GLY A 174 -19.02 -5.27 -2.96
C GLY A 174 -19.93 -4.72 -1.88
N GLY A 175 -20.29 -5.52 -0.86
CA GLY A 175 -21.24 -5.11 0.18
C GLY A 175 -20.88 -3.81 0.88
N PHE A 176 -19.63 -3.63 1.34
CA PHE A 176 -19.18 -2.42 2.04
C PHE A 176 -19.10 -1.21 1.11
N THR A 177 -18.47 -1.34 -0.06
CA THR A 177 -18.28 -0.21 -0.97
C THR A 177 -19.57 0.27 -1.60
N SER A 178 -20.56 -0.64 -1.83
CA SER A 178 -21.92 -0.29 -2.24
C SER A 178 -22.64 0.46 -1.12
N TRP A 179 -22.52 -0.02 0.14
CA TRP A 179 -23.10 0.70 1.28
C TRP A 179 -22.48 2.08 1.47
N VAL A 180 -21.16 2.24 1.28
CA VAL A 180 -20.53 3.57 1.28
C VAL A 180 -21.09 4.46 0.18
N ALA A 181 -21.31 3.94 -1.03
CA ALA A 181 -21.84 4.74 -2.13
C ALA A 181 -23.29 5.18 -1.86
N ASP A 182 -24.18 4.26 -1.46
CA ASP A 182 -25.63 4.44 -1.51
C ASP A 182 -26.28 4.61 -0.13
N GLY A 183 -25.72 3.98 0.93
CA GLY A 183 -26.34 3.87 2.25
C GLY A 183 -25.69 4.69 3.35
N LEU A 184 -24.37 4.81 3.37
CA LEU A 184 -23.64 5.51 4.44
C LEU A 184 -24.01 7.00 4.48
N ALA A 185 -24.50 7.47 5.62
CA ALA A 185 -24.88 8.88 5.82
C ALA A 185 -23.78 9.67 6.56
N VAL A 186 -23.74 10.98 6.31
CA VAL A 186 -22.99 11.94 7.15
C VAL A 186 -23.53 11.89 8.59
N GLY A 187 -22.63 11.83 9.56
CA GLY A 187 -22.97 11.69 10.97
C GLY A 187 -22.87 10.27 11.51
N GLU A 188 -22.91 9.25 10.66
CA GLU A 188 -22.74 7.85 11.07
C GLU A 188 -21.34 7.57 11.63
N THR A 189 -21.28 6.56 12.49
CA THR A 189 -20.04 6.13 13.15
C THR A 189 -19.49 4.88 12.49
N LEU A 190 -18.21 4.92 12.15
CA LEU A 190 -17.41 3.77 11.72
C LEU A 190 -16.42 3.38 12.81
N HIS A 191 -16.03 2.11 12.86
CA HIS A 191 -14.93 1.64 13.69
C HIS A 191 -13.74 1.36 12.80
N ILE A 192 -12.58 1.86 13.19
CA ILE A 192 -11.33 1.71 12.44
C ILE A 192 -10.24 1.11 13.30
N GLU A 193 -9.27 0.49 12.65
CA GLU A 193 -8.02 0.06 13.28
C GLU A 193 -6.84 0.53 12.42
N GLY A 194 -5.91 1.25 13.02
CA GLY A 194 -4.74 1.79 12.35
C GLY A 194 -3.75 2.47 13.31
N PRO A 195 -2.70 3.10 12.76
CA PRO A 195 -2.30 3.02 11.36
C PRO A 195 -1.68 1.67 11.03
N LEU A 196 -1.66 1.32 9.74
CA LEU A 196 -1.12 0.08 9.22
C LEU A 196 -0.26 0.37 7.98
N GLY A 197 0.66 -0.56 7.66
CA GLY A 197 1.51 -0.46 6.48
C GLY A 197 2.81 0.31 6.70
N THR A 198 3.73 0.09 5.78
CA THR A 198 5.09 0.68 5.77
C THR A 198 5.38 1.45 4.48
N PHE A 199 4.36 1.69 3.68
CA PHE A 199 4.43 2.57 2.52
C PHE A 199 4.34 4.02 3.00
N VAL A 200 5.51 4.64 3.25
CA VAL A 200 5.60 5.99 3.83
C VAL A 200 6.67 6.82 3.12
N ALA A 201 6.55 8.14 3.24
CA ALA A 201 7.54 9.08 2.75
C ALA A 201 8.94 8.78 3.31
N ARG A 202 9.97 8.87 2.47
CA ARG A 202 11.39 8.71 2.85
C ARG A 202 12.06 10.08 2.80
N GLU A 203 12.24 10.66 3.97
CA GLU A 203 12.85 12.00 4.12
C GLU A 203 14.37 11.95 4.09
N ASP A 204 14.95 10.78 4.31
CA ASP A 204 16.40 10.50 4.38
C ASP A 204 17.06 10.34 3.00
N SER A 205 16.38 10.70 1.92
CA SER A 205 16.87 10.58 0.54
C SER A 205 16.80 11.92 -0.20
N GLU A 206 17.83 12.20 -0.99
CA GLU A 206 17.88 13.36 -1.90
C GLU A 206 17.58 12.98 -3.37
N ARG A 207 17.29 11.71 -3.64
CA ARG A 207 17.00 11.20 -5.00
C ARG A 207 15.74 11.80 -5.57
N PRO A 208 15.64 12.04 -6.90
CA PRO A 208 14.38 12.36 -7.55
C PRO A 208 13.35 11.25 -7.31
N MET A 209 12.08 11.63 -7.21
CA MET A 209 10.99 10.73 -6.87
C MET A 209 10.09 10.48 -8.07
N ILE A 210 9.74 9.23 -8.29
CA ILE A 210 8.69 8.82 -9.22
C ILE A 210 7.54 8.23 -8.42
N PHE A 211 6.35 8.77 -8.61
CA PHE A 211 5.11 8.26 -8.04
C PHE A 211 4.28 7.63 -9.15
N MET A 212 3.97 6.34 -9.03
CA MET A 212 3.09 5.62 -9.95
C MET A 212 1.83 5.18 -9.24
N ALA A 213 0.68 5.72 -9.63
CA ALA A 213 -0.61 5.40 -9.06
C ALA A 213 -1.53 4.72 -10.07
N GLY A 214 -2.30 3.71 -9.63
CA GLY A 214 -3.38 3.09 -10.39
C GLY A 214 -4.74 3.36 -9.76
N GLY A 215 -5.62 4.08 -10.46
CA GLY A 215 -6.96 4.41 -9.94
C GLY A 215 -6.90 5.12 -8.58
N THR A 216 -7.58 4.57 -7.56
CA THR A 216 -7.54 5.11 -6.19
C THR A 216 -6.20 4.94 -5.47
N GLY A 217 -5.20 4.29 -6.08
CA GLY A 217 -3.81 4.30 -5.61
C GLY A 217 -3.20 5.69 -5.55
N ILE A 218 -3.84 6.68 -6.16
CA ILE A 218 -3.48 8.09 -5.97
C ILE A 218 -3.70 8.58 -4.53
N ALA A 219 -4.54 7.93 -3.72
CA ALA A 219 -4.84 8.37 -2.36
C ALA A 219 -3.61 8.40 -1.44
N PRO A 220 -2.86 7.30 -1.22
CA PRO A 220 -1.66 7.34 -0.41
C PRO A 220 -0.53 8.16 -1.08
N VAL A 221 -0.47 8.20 -2.42
CA VAL A 221 0.47 9.06 -3.14
C VAL A 221 0.17 10.54 -2.86
N LYS A 222 -1.11 10.94 -2.86
CA LYS A 222 -1.53 12.30 -2.46
C LYS A 222 -0.98 12.66 -1.08
N ALA A 223 -1.18 11.80 -0.09
CA ALA A 223 -0.71 12.04 1.27
C ALA A 223 0.83 12.23 1.33
N ILE A 224 1.60 11.41 0.60
CA ILE A 224 3.07 11.52 0.56
C ILE A 224 3.51 12.79 -0.18
N VAL A 225 2.89 13.11 -1.32
CA VAL A 225 3.21 14.33 -2.10
C VAL A 225 2.93 15.57 -1.28
N GLU A 226 1.76 15.68 -0.64
CA GLU A 226 1.40 16.81 0.21
C GLU A 226 2.37 16.97 1.39
N HIS A 227 2.84 15.87 1.97
CA HIS A 227 3.87 15.89 3.01
C HIS A 227 5.18 16.51 2.50
N PHE A 228 5.69 16.05 1.36
CA PHE A 228 6.91 16.63 0.78
C PHE A 228 6.74 18.09 0.36
N LEU A 229 5.57 18.48 -0.13
CA LEU A 229 5.25 19.89 -0.42
C LEU A 229 5.26 20.73 0.86
N ALA A 230 4.68 20.24 1.95
CA ALA A 230 4.68 20.92 3.25
C ALA A 230 6.09 21.07 3.83
N LEU A 231 6.99 20.13 3.61
CA LEU A 231 8.41 20.20 3.97
C LEU A 231 9.21 21.14 3.04
N GLY A 232 8.63 21.66 1.96
CA GLY A 232 9.31 22.51 1.01
C GLY A 232 10.43 21.80 0.24
N THR A 233 10.29 20.51 -0.03
CA THR A 233 11.31 19.73 -0.75
C THR A 233 11.62 20.31 -2.11
N ARG A 234 12.92 20.27 -2.49
CA ARG A 234 13.40 20.64 -3.83
C ARG A 234 13.62 19.43 -4.74
N ARG A 235 13.40 18.23 -4.23
CA ARG A 235 13.52 16.99 -5.01
C ARG A 235 12.55 17.04 -6.19
N ALA A 236 13.00 16.62 -7.37
CA ALA A 236 12.11 16.45 -8.51
C ALA A 236 11.05 15.36 -8.20
N MET A 237 9.82 15.62 -8.60
CA MET A 237 8.68 14.71 -8.39
C MET A 237 7.97 14.49 -9.72
N ASP A 238 7.93 13.25 -10.19
CA ASP A 238 7.17 12.83 -11.36
C ASP A 238 5.99 11.97 -10.92
N ILE A 239 4.77 12.42 -11.15
CA ILE A 239 3.54 11.70 -10.79
C ILE A 239 2.92 11.12 -12.05
N TYR A 240 2.85 9.79 -12.14
CA TYR A 240 2.17 9.05 -13.20
C TYR A 240 0.89 8.46 -12.63
N TRP A 241 -0.25 8.92 -13.14
CA TRP A 241 -1.54 8.41 -12.69
C TRP A 241 -2.26 7.65 -13.80
N GLY A 242 -2.26 6.31 -13.68
CA GLY A 242 -2.96 5.39 -14.56
C GLY A 242 -4.43 5.27 -14.16
N VAL A 243 -5.33 5.56 -15.09
CA VAL A 243 -6.78 5.44 -14.93
C VAL A 243 -7.38 4.84 -16.20
N ARG A 244 -8.65 4.39 -16.15
CA ARG A 244 -9.32 3.86 -17.35
C ARG A 244 -9.67 4.98 -18.31
N SER A 245 -10.28 6.04 -17.81
CA SER A 245 -10.78 7.16 -18.60
C SER A 245 -10.47 8.52 -17.97
N ALA A 246 -10.64 9.61 -18.69
CA ALA A 246 -10.44 10.97 -18.21
C ALA A 246 -11.40 11.33 -17.05
N ALA A 247 -12.57 10.72 -16.98
CA ALA A 247 -13.54 10.94 -15.88
C ALA A 247 -13.04 10.43 -14.53
N ASP A 248 -12.07 9.53 -14.53
CA ASP A 248 -11.44 8.99 -13.32
C ASP A 248 -10.34 9.91 -12.73
N LEU A 249 -9.96 11.00 -13.44
CA LEU A 249 -8.91 11.95 -13.01
C LEU A 249 -9.47 13.03 -12.06
N TYR A 250 -10.02 12.63 -10.94
CA TYR A 250 -10.76 13.51 -10.02
C TYR A 250 -9.91 14.49 -9.21
N LEU A 251 -8.57 14.36 -9.20
CA LEU A 251 -7.67 15.27 -8.48
C LEU A 251 -6.99 16.31 -9.37
N LEU A 252 -7.36 16.45 -10.65
CA LEU A 252 -6.72 17.42 -11.56
C LEU A 252 -6.66 18.86 -11.01
N PRO A 253 -7.73 19.41 -10.37
CA PRO A 253 -7.66 20.76 -9.78
C PRO A 253 -6.58 20.86 -8.68
N LEU A 254 -6.48 19.85 -7.81
CA LEU A 254 -5.48 19.80 -6.73
C LEU A 254 -4.06 19.66 -7.29
N ILE A 255 -3.85 18.78 -8.28
CA ILE A 255 -2.56 18.62 -8.95
C ILE A 255 -2.13 19.92 -9.63
N GLY A 256 -3.08 20.66 -10.20
CA GLY A 256 -2.83 22.00 -10.74
C GLY A 256 -2.35 22.99 -9.66
N GLN A 257 -2.84 22.89 -8.43
CA GLN A 257 -2.34 23.68 -7.30
C GLN A 257 -0.91 23.26 -6.92
N TRP A 258 -0.64 21.97 -6.78
CA TRP A 258 0.71 21.47 -6.47
C TRP A 258 1.76 21.95 -7.49
N ARG A 259 1.45 21.88 -8.78
CA ARG A 259 2.36 22.34 -9.86
C ARG A 259 2.65 23.85 -9.79
N ARG A 260 1.72 24.66 -9.31
CA ARG A 260 1.98 26.09 -9.07
C ARG A 260 2.86 26.34 -7.86
N GLN A 261 2.74 25.52 -6.81
CA GLN A 261 3.53 25.62 -5.60
C GLN A 261 4.95 25.05 -5.77
N ALA A 262 5.10 24.01 -6.57
CA ALA A 262 6.34 23.26 -6.76
C ALA A 262 6.61 23.03 -8.26
N PRO A 263 7.33 23.96 -8.92
CA PRO A 263 7.65 23.86 -10.36
C PRO A 263 8.42 22.59 -10.75
N GLN A 264 9.11 21.95 -9.80
CA GLN A 264 9.81 20.69 -9.99
C GLN A 264 8.86 19.46 -10.00
N LEU A 265 7.56 19.65 -9.76
CA LEU A 265 6.55 18.59 -9.84
C LEU A 265 5.98 18.51 -11.27
N ARG A 266 6.14 17.36 -11.89
CA ARG A 266 5.54 17.03 -13.17
C ARG A 266 4.41 16.02 -12.98
N PHE A 267 3.39 16.10 -13.82
CA PHE A 267 2.23 15.21 -13.78
C PHE A 267 1.92 14.62 -15.14
N HIS A 268 1.68 13.32 -15.17
CA HIS A 268 1.43 12.52 -16.36
C HIS A 268 0.15 11.69 -16.15
N ALA A 269 -0.93 12.06 -16.85
CA ALA A 269 -2.14 11.25 -16.92
C ALA A 269 -1.96 10.16 -17.98
N VAL A 270 -2.25 8.90 -17.61
CA VAL A 270 -2.16 7.74 -18.50
C VAL A 270 -3.49 7.00 -18.53
N LEU A 271 -4.12 6.92 -19.71
CA LEU A 271 -5.44 6.34 -19.91
C LEU A 271 -5.33 4.94 -20.53
N SER A 272 -5.81 3.91 -19.83
CA SER A 272 -5.76 2.52 -20.34
C SER A 272 -6.90 2.19 -21.31
N GLU A 273 -8.03 2.89 -21.21
CA GLU A 273 -9.23 2.70 -22.05
C GLU A 273 -9.61 4.02 -22.74
N ALA A 274 -8.63 4.71 -23.31
CA ALA A 274 -8.88 5.98 -23.99
C ALA A 274 -9.71 5.74 -25.25
N GLY A 275 -10.91 6.35 -25.26
CA GLY A 275 -11.68 6.52 -26.49
C GLY A 275 -10.93 7.44 -27.48
N GLN A 276 -11.59 7.83 -28.58
CA GLN A 276 -10.97 8.62 -29.64
C GLN A 276 -10.50 10.03 -29.25
N ALA A 277 -10.88 10.56 -28.10
CA ALA A 277 -10.53 11.90 -27.63
C ALA A 277 -9.62 11.86 -26.40
N VAL A 278 -8.32 11.98 -26.63
CA VAL A 278 -7.31 12.19 -25.58
C VAL A 278 -7.01 13.69 -25.53
N ALA A 279 -7.21 14.30 -24.36
CA ALA A 279 -6.89 15.72 -24.18
C ALA A 279 -5.37 15.97 -24.28
N ALA A 280 -4.98 17.17 -24.65
CA ALA A 280 -3.56 17.54 -24.73
C ALA A 280 -2.84 17.27 -23.38
N GLY A 281 -1.73 16.57 -23.45
CA GLY A 281 -0.92 16.18 -22.27
C GLY A 281 -1.34 14.87 -21.60
N GLN A 282 -2.39 14.19 -22.07
CA GLN A 282 -2.73 12.83 -21.65
C GLN A 282 -2.04 11.80 -22.56
N ARG A 283 -1.69 10.66 -21.97
CA ARG A 283 -1.10 9.51 -22.69
C ARG A 283 -2.07 8.33 -22.68
N THR A 284 -1.91 7.43 -23.64
CA THR A 284 -2.65 6.16 -23.70
C THR A 284 -1.71 5.00 -23.38
N GLY A 285 -2.25 3.90 -22.85
CA GLY A 285 -1.51 2.68 -22.57
C GLY A 285 -1.35 2.38 -21.08
N LEU A 286 -0.31 1.64 -20.72
CA LEU A 286 -0.07 1.22 -19.35
C LEU A 286 0.84 2.20 -18.62
N VAL A 287 0.51 2.52 -17.38
CA VAL A 287 1.20 3.55 -16.59
C VAL A 287 2.69 3.26 -16.39
N HIS A 288 3.07 2.01 -16.16
CA HIS A 288 4.48 1.64 -16.00
C HIS A 288 5.29 1.78 -17.30
N GLU A 289 4.66 1.62 -18.46
CA GLU A 289 5.31 1.85 -19.77
C GLU A 289 5.58 3.35 -19.98
N ALA A 290 4.64 4.20 -19.56
CA ALA A 290 4.83 5.65 -19.58
C ALA A 290 6.00 6.09 -18.68
N VAL A 291 6.15 5.48 -17.50
CA VAL A 291 7.32 5.72 -16.63
C VAL A 291 8.61 5.34 -17.34
N LEU A 292 8.70 4.13 -17.90
CA LEU A 292 9.91 3.64 -18.58
C LEU A 292 10.24 4.38 -19.87
N ALA A 293 9.24 4.92 -20.55
CA ALA A 293 9.45 5.77 -21.75
C ALA A 293 10.15 7.09 -21.39
N ASP A 294 9.84 7.66 -20.23
CA ASP A 294 10.46 8.92 -19.77
C ASP A 294 11.75 8.67 -18.95
N HIS A 295 11.81 7.52 -18.26
CA HIS A 295 12.91 7.11 -17.40
C HIS A 295 13.36 5.69 -17.77
N PRO A 296 14.13 5.52 -18.87
CA PRO A 296 14.58 4.21 -19.32
C PRO A 296 15.59 3.55 -18.34
N GLU A 297 16.14 4.34 -17.43
CA GLU A 297 17.08 3.94 -16.38
C GLU A 297 16.64 4.53 -15.04
N LEU A 298 16.49 3.68 -14.02
CA LEU A 298 15.88 4.03 -12.73
C LEU A 298 16.84 3.99 -11.54
N SER A 299 18.13 3.68 -11.74
CA SER A 299 19.11 3.47 -10.66
C SER A 299 19.27 4.68 -9.72
N ALA A 300 18.99 5.89 -10.22
CA ALA A 300 19.12 7.14 -9.46
C ALA A 300 17.83 7.58 -8.74
N HIS A 301 16.72 6.86 -8.86
CA HIS A 301 15.41 7.29 -8.39
C HIS A 301 14.97 6.58 -7.11
N ASP A 302 14.08 7.23 -6.35
CA ASP A 302 13.17 6.59 -5.40
C ASP A 302 11.81 6.42 -6.09
N VAL A 303 11.27 5.21 -6.11
CA VAL A 303 10.00 4.92 -6.79
C VAL A 303 8.95 4.49 -5.79
N TYR A 304 7.80 5.18 -5.82
CA TYR A 304 6.63 4.92 -4.99
C TYR A 304 5.48 4.44 -5.87
N MET A 305 4.94 3.26 -5.61
CA MET A 305 3.85 2.69 -6.41
C MET A 305 2.65 2.34 -5.53
N SER A 306 1.44 2.68 -5.97
CA SER A 306 0.22 2.22 -5.29
C SER A 306 -0.90 1.94 -6.28
N GLY A 307 -1.62 0.83 -6.08
CA GLY A 307 -2.74 0.43 -6.92
C GLY A 307 -2.97 -1.07 -7.02
N PRO A 308 -3.64 -1.54 -8.08
CA PRO A 308 -4.00 -2.95 -8.26
C PRO A 308 -2.80 -3.90 -8.30
N PRO A 309 -2.91 -5.12 -7.72
CA PRO A 309 -1.82 -6.08 -7.63
C PRO A 309 -1.13 -6.38 -8.97
N ALA A 310 -1.89 -6.65 -10.01
CA ALA A 310 -1.33 -6.97 -11.33
C ALA A 310 -0.48 -5.82 -11.91
N MET A 311 -0.87 -4.56 -11.68
CA MET A 311 -0.10 -3.38 -12.08
C MET A 311 1.21 -3.29 -11.28
N ILE A 312 1.13 -3.46 -9.97
CA ILE A 312 2.28 -3.38 -9.06
C ILE A 312 3.30 -4.49 -9.39
N ASP A 313 2.85 -5.74 -9.55
CA ASP A 313 3.73 -6.86 -9.86
C ASP A 313 4.47 -6.67 -11.18
N LEU A 314 3.76 -6.30 -12.24
CA LEU A 314 4.37 -6.07 -13.54
C LEU A 314 5.38 -4.92 -13.50
N ALA A 315 4.98 -3.78 -12.87
CA ALA A 315 5.85 -2.62 -12.75
C ALA A 315 7.12 -2.94 -11.94
N ARG A 316 7.00 -3.67 -10.83
CA ARG A 316 8.13 -4.08 -9.99
C ARG A 316 9.21 -4.80 -10.80
N HIS A 317 8.82 -5.82 -11.55
CA HIS A 317 9.76 -6.58 -12.38
C HIS A 317 10.42 -5.72 -13.46
N ARG A 318 9.62 -4.87 -14.12
CA ARG A 318 10.12 -4.00 -15.20
C ARG A 318 11.05 -2.91 -14.68
N PHE A 319 10.77 -2.33 -13.51
CA PHE A 319 11.57 -1.26 -12.93
C PHE A 319 12.88 -1.77 -12.35
N VAL A 320 12.90 -2.95 -11.72
CA VAL A 320 14.14 -3.60 -11.30
C VAL A 320 15.01 -3.95 -12.52
N ALA A 321 14.41 -4.45 -13.61
CA ALA A 321 15.11 -4.70 -14.85
C ALA A 321 15.66 -3.42 -15.51
N ALA A 322 15.05 -2.25 -15.24
CA ALA A 322 15.55 -0.92 -15.64
C ALA A 322 16.54 -0.31 -14.62
N GLY A 323 17.14 -1.13 -13.76
CA GLY A 323 18.21 -0.72 -12.84
C GLY A 323 17.75 -0.16 -11.50
N LEU A 324 16.45 -0.15 -11.19
CA LEU A 324 15.96 0.33 -9.89
C LEU A 324 16.46 -0.59 -8.76
N PRO A 325 17.19 -0.06 -7.75
CA PRO A 325 17.52 -0.84 -6.57
C PRO A 325 16.27 -1.25 -5.79
N GLU A 326 16.17 -2.51 -5.37
CA GLU A 326 14.97 -3.02 -4.67
C GLU A 326 14.70 -2.28 -3.36
N ASP A 327 15.73 -1.77 -2.68
CA ASP A 327 15.60 -0.97 -1.47
C ASP A 327 15.16 0.48 -1.73
N ARG A 328 15.02 0.89 -2.99
CA ARG A 328 14.49 2.18 -3.44
C ARG A 328 13.10 2.08 -4.07
N LEU A 329 12.55 0.89 -4.05
CA LEU A 329 11.20 0.59 -4.51
C LEU A 329 10.26 0.45 -3.32
N TYR A 330 9.28 1.34 -3.23
CA TYR A 330 8.26 1.37 -2.18
C TYR A 330 6.91 1.15 -2.83
N TYR A 331 6.09 0.24 -2.30
CA TYR A 331 4.78 0.00 -2.90
C TYR A 331 3.72 -0.44 -1.91
N ASP A 332 2.48 -0.08 -2.23
CA ASP A 332 1.25 -0.50 -1.57
C ASP A 332 0.32 -1.12 -2.62
N SER A 333 0.12 -2.43 -2.51
CA SER A 333 -0.72 -3.21 -3.42
C SER A 333 -2.11 -3.35 -2.82
N PHE A 334 -3.13 -2.99 -3.58
CA PHE A 334 -4.54 -3.08 -3.17
C PHE A 334 -5.05 -4.50 -3.27
N ASP A 335 -4.73 -5.28 -2.27
CA ASP A 335 -5.13 -6.67 -2.22
C ASP A 335 -6.61 -6.84 -1.86
N TYR A 336 -7.12 -7.99 -2.27
CA TYR A 336 -8.45 -8.40 -1.87
C TYR A 336 -8.57 -8.47 -0.34
N ALA A 337 -9.73 -8.08 0.18
CA ALA A 337 -10.04 -8.28 1.58
C ALA A 337 -9.87 -9.77 1.96
N PRO A 338 -9.45 -10.10 3.20
CA PRO A 338 -9.11 -11.48 3.59
C PRO A 338 -10.18 -12.51 3.31
N ASP A 339 -11.45 -12.14 3.47
CA ASP A 339 -12.60 -12.99 3.17
C ASP A 339 -12.80 -13.21 1.65
N VAL A 340 -12.54 -12.21 0.82
CA VAL A 340 -12.57 -12.32 -0.64
C VAL A 340 -11.38 -13.15 -1.13
N LEU A 341 -10.21 -12.93 -0.54
CA LEU A 341 -9.01 -13.70 -0.85
C LEU A 341 -9.20 -15.18 -0.50
N ALA A 342 -9.79 -15.49 0.66
CA ALA A 342 -10.11 -16.87 1.04
C ALA A 342 -11.02 -17.56 0.01
N GLN A 343 -12.03 -16.84 -0.53
CA GLN A 343 -12.89 -17.36 -1.59
C GLN A 343 -12.12 -17.61 -2.91
N ILE A 344 -11.21 -16.70 -3.30
CA ILE A 344 -10.37 -16.86 -4.49
C ILE A 344 -9.45 -18.07 -4.34
N ILE A 345 -8.82 -18.24 -3.17
CA ILE A 345 -7.94 -19.38 -2.88
C ILE A 345 -8.74 -20.66 -2.90
N ALA A 346 -9.90 -20.72 -2.26
CA ALA A 346 -10.78 -21.89 -2.26
C ALA A 346 -11.26 -22.27 -3.68
N GLY A 347 -11.61 -21.26 -4.49
CA GLY A 347 -11.99 -21.47 -5.90
C GLY A 347 -10.84 -21.98 -6.78
N ARG A 348 -9.60 -21.55 -6.52
CA ARG A 348 -8.40 -22.06 -7.23
C ARG A 348 -7.96 -23.45 -6.76
N ALA A 349 -8.16 -23.80 -5.50
CA ALA A 349 -7.88 -25.13 -4.97
C ALA A 349 -8.80 -26.20 -5.59
N GLY A 350 -9.96 -25.81 -6.13
CA GLY A 350 -10.86 -26.69 -6.90
C GLY A 350 -10.51 -26.79 -8.40
N PHE A 351 -9.56 -26.03 -8.89
CA PHE A 351 -9.12 -26.04 -10.28
C PHE A 351 -7.89 -26.95 -10.41
N HIS A 352 -8.10 -28.28 -10.56
CA HIS A 352 -7.09 -29.16 -11.10
C HIS A 352 -6.97 -28.85 -12.60
N PRO A 353 -5.81 -28.43 -13.12
CA PRO A 353 -5.61 -28.44 -14.55
C PRO A 353 -5.72 -29.89 -15.00
N ALA A 354 -6.73 -30.18 -15.78
CA ALA A 354 -6.80 -31.44 -16.50
C ALA A 354 -5.55 -31.58 -17.37
N THR A 355 -4.87 -32.70 -17.21
CA THR A 355 -3.72 -33.23 -17.89
C THR A 355 -3.60 -32.85 -19.36
#